data_2b5999ecf1c85e99042b4eabf505e07e
#
_entry.id   2b5999ecf1c85e99042b4eabf505e07e
#
_cell.length_a   1.000
_cell.length_b   1.000
_cell.length_c   1.000
_cell.angle_alpha   90.00
_cell.angle_beta   90.00
_cell.angle_gamma   90.00
#
_symmetry.space_group_name_H-M   'P 1'
#
loop_
_entity.id
_entity.type
_entity.pdbx_description
1 polymer ?
#
loop_
_entity_poly.entity_id
_entity_poly.type
_entity_poly.pdbx_seq_one_letter_code
_entity_poly.pdbx_strand_id
1 'polypeptide(L)'
;NPFRTELLLRAEEHHIPAASGFEMLVAQAVFAAEHFTGKALDADTLIPAVSRQLRHELANISIIGMPGCGKSTIGAALAKKLGKTFIDLDAEIERRTGHNIPDIFAQEGEAAFRRYEAETLADVAKQNRQIIACGGGIIKSPANVRALRQNGPVLWVRRPIEKLATCGR
;
A
#
# COMPACT_ATOMS: atom_id res chain seq x y z
N ASN A 1 -12.03 4.10 -6.07
CA ASN A 1 -10.79 4.31 -5.40
C ASN A 1 -10.35 3.06 -4.63
N PRO A 2 -9.58 2.18 -5.08
CA PRO A 2 -8.14 2.23 -5.28
C PRO A 2 -7.73 2.35 -6.74
N PHE A 3 -6.42 2.58 -7.03
CA PHE A 3 -5.90 2.61 -8.41
C PHE A 3 -6.16 1.30 -9.15
N ARG A 4 -6.09 0.19 -8.45
CA ARG A 4 -6.38 -1.15 -8.92
C ARG A 4 -7.45 -1.77 -8.04
N THR A 5 -8.64 -1.97 -8.59
CA THR A 5 -9.71 -2.71 -7.92
C THR A 5 -9.35 -4.19 -7.81
N GLU A 6 -10.03 -4.93 -6.96
CA GLU A 6 -9.84 -6.39 -6.89
C GLU A 6 -10.11 -7.07 -8.24
N LEU A 7 -11.09 -6.56 -8.99
CA LEU A 7 -11.37 -7.05 -10.34
C LEU A 7 -10.17 -6.90 -11.29
N LEU A 8 -9.51 -5.73 -11.26
CA LEU A 8 -8.31 -5.49 -12.08
C LEU A 8 -7.14 -6.38 -11.67
N LEU A 9 -6.94 -6.59 -10.36
CA LEU A 9 -5.89 -7.48 -9.87
C LEU A 9 -6.17 -8.94 -10.27
N ARG A 10 -7.42 -9.40 -10.22
CA ARG A 10 -7.79 -10.74 -10.69
C ARG A 10 -7.63 -10.88 -12.20
N ALA A 11 -8.01 -9.86 -12.97
CA ALA A 11 -7.78 -9.87 -14.42
C ALA A 11 -6.28 -10.01 -14.74
N GLU A 12 -5.41 -9.29 -14.02
CA GLU A 12 -3.96 -9.40 -14.14
C GLU A 12 -3.46 -10.83 -13.79
N GLU A 13 -3.97 -11.43 -12.70
CA GLU A 13 -3.64 -12.81 -12.29
C GLU A 13 -4.00 -13.85 -13.37
N HIS A 14 -5.07 -13.59 -14.12
CA HIS A 14 -5.53 -14.45 -15.22
C HIS A 14 -5.06 -14.00 -16.60
N HIS A 15 -4.12 -13.03 -16.67
CA HIS A 15 -3.61 -12.47 -17.94
C HIS A 15 -4.71 -11.91 -18.86
N ILE A 16 -5.81 -11.43 -18.29
CA ILE A 16 -6.91 -10.78 -19.03
C ILE A 16 -6.58 -9.29 -19.18
N PRO A 17 -6.53 -8.74 -20.40
CA PRO A 17 -6.33 -7.32 -20.61
C PRO A 17 -7.42 -6.51 -19.89
N ALA A 18 -7.01 -5.54 -19.09
CA ALA A 18 -7.92 -4.69 -18.32
C ALA A 18 -7.37 -3.28 -18.18
N ALA A 19 -8.24 -2.28 -18.20
CA ALA A 19 -7.90 -0.88 -18.02
C ALA A 19 -8.61 -0.30 -16.79
N SER A 20 -7.91 0.56 -16.05
CA SER A 20 -8.53 1.30 -14.94
C SER A 20 -9.20 2.58 -15.46
N GLY A 21 -10.26 3.02 -14.79
CA GLY A 21 -10.90 4.31 -15.07
C GLY A 21 -10.08 5.54 -14.66
N PHE A 22 -8.86 5.36 -14.14
CA PHE A 22 -8.05 6.45 -13.62
C PHE A 22 -7.63 7.45 -14.72
N GLU A 23 -7.20 6.94 -15.88
CA GLU A 23 -6.82 7.79 -17.01
C GLU A 23 -8.03 8.51 -17.61
N MET A 24 -9.20 7.86 -17.63
CA MET A 24 -10.46 8.51 -18.02
C MET A 24 -10.78 9.69 -17.09
N LEU A 25 -10.58 9.54 -15.77
CA LEU A 25 -10.79 10.63 -14.81
C LEU A 25 -9.84 11.81 -15.06
N VAL A 26 -8.59 11.55 -15.37
CA VAL A 26 -7.61 12.59 -15.73
C VAL A 26 -7.99 13.25 -17.04
N ALA A 27 -8.42 12.48 -18.06
CA ALA A 27 -8.87 13.00 -19.33
C ALA A 27 -10.06 13.95 -19.17
N GLN A 28 -11.06 13.58 -18.36
CA GLN A 28 -12.19 14.47 -18.05
C GLN A 28 -11.73 15.80 -17.45
N ALA A 29 -10.73 15.79 -16.55
CA ALA A 29 -10.20 17.01 -15.96
C ALA A 29 -9.47 17.89 -17.00
N VAL A 30 -8.69 17.29 -17.90
CA VAL A 30 -8.00 18.02 -18.98
C VAL A 30 -9.02 18.67 -19.94
N PHE A 31 -10.01 17.92 -20.43
CA PHE A 31 -11.04 18.46 -21.32
C PHE A 31 -11.93 19.50 -20.63
N ALA A 32 -12.22 19.33 -19.34
CA ALA A 32 -12.92 20.36 -18.57
C ALA A 32 -12.10 21.66 -18.49
N ALA A 33 -10.78 21.55 -18.25
CA ALA A 33 -9.89 22.71 -18.22
C ALA A 33 -9.83 23.44 -19.58
N GLU A 34 -9.80 22.71 -20.70
CA GLU A 34 -9.94 23.33 -22.04
C GLU A 34 -11.23 24.13 -22.15
N HIS A 35 -12.34 23.48 -21.78
CA HIS A 35 -13.65 24.09 -21.87
C HIS A 35 -13.78 25.38 -21.04
N PHE A 36 -13.29 25.34 -19.76
CA PHE A 36 -13.40 26.49 -18.86
C PHE A 36 -12.40 27.61 -19.17
N THR A 37 -11.24 27.29 -19.72
CA THR A 37 -10.20 28.29 -20.01
C THR A 37 -10.27 28.83 -21.44
N GLY A 38 -10.96 28.15 -22.35
CA GLY A 38 -10.98 28.43 -23.77
C GLY A 38 -9.63 28.22 -24.47
N LYS A 39 -8.68 27.54 -23.81
CA LYS A 39 -7.35 27.26 -24.35
C LYS A 39 -7.25 25.81 -24.79
N ALA A 40 -6.80 25.57 -26.02
CA ALA A 40 -6.48 24.24 -26.48
C ALA A 40 -5.31 23.68 -25.65
N LEU A 41 -5.47 22.48 -25.11
CA LEU A 41 -4.45 21.76 -24.37
C LEU A 41 -3.99 20.54 -25.19
N ASP A 42 -2.70 20.20 -25.12
CA ASP A 42 -2.19 18.98 -25.73
C ASP A 42 -2.59 17.78 -24.85
N ALA A 43 -3.79 17.25 -25.07
CA ALA A 43 -4.35 16.16 -24.30
C ALA A 43 -3.50 14.88 -24.38
N ASP A 44 -2.89 14.59 -25.55
CA ASP A 44 -2.08 13.39 -25.78
C ASP A 44 -0.81 13.38 -24.92
N THR A 45 -0.23 14.54 -24.67
CA THR A 45 0.93 14.69 -23.77
C THR A 45 0.52 14.85 -22.31
N LEU A 46 -0.51 15.65 -22.03
CA LEU A 46 -0.91 16.00 -20.67
C LEU A 46 -1.55 14.84 -19.90
N ILE A 47 -2.44 14.07 -20.52
CA ILE A 47 -3.13 12.98 -19.83
C ILE A 47 -2.13 11.93 -19.29
N PRO A 48 -1.18 11.40 -20.07
CA PRO A 48 -0.18 10.48 -19.56
C PRO A 48 0.74 11.11 -18.50
N ALA A 49 1.16 12.37 -18.69
CA ALA A 49 2.05 13.06 -17.76
C ALA A 49 1.39 13.27 -16.39
N VAL A 50 0.17 13.84 -16.37
CA VAL A 50 -0.61 14.08 -15.14
C VAL A 50 -0.97 12.75 -14.46
N SER A 51 -1.38 11.74 -15.24
CA SER A 51 -1.67 10.41 -14.71
C SER A 51 -0.47 9.79 -14.00
N ARG A 52 0.71 9.90 -14.58
CA ARG A 52 1.96 9.39 -13.99
C ARG A 52 2.31 10.13 -12.70
N GLN A 53 2.23 11.47 -12.74
CA GLN A 53 2.51 12.30 -11.57
C GLN A 53 1.56 11.98 -10.42
N LEU A 54 0.27 11.96 -10.65
CA LEU A 54 -0.74 11.65 -9.62
C LEU A 54 -0.56 10.23 -9.06
N ARG A 55 -0.28 9.23 -9.92
CA ARG A 55 0.03 7.87 -9.44
C ARG A 55 1.25 7.87 -8.52
N HIS A 56 2.30 8.59 -8.88
CA HIS A 56 3.51 8.68 -8.04
C HIS A 56 3.24 9.37 -6.70
N GLU A 57 2.50 10.46 -6.71
CA GLU A 57 2.20 11.24 -5.50
C GLU A 57 1.27 10.48 -4.55
N LEU A 58 0.19 9.90 -5.09
CA LEU A 58 -0.87 9.29 -4.29
C LEU A 58 -0.58 7.83 -3.92
N ALA A 59 0.30 7.13 -4.63
CA ALA A 59 0.57 5.72 -4.37
C ALA A 59 1.05 5.48 -2.94
N ASN A 60 0.60 4.38 -2.36
CA ASN A 60 1.20 3.79 -1.18
C ASN A 60 2.45 2.99 -1.58
N ILE A 61 3.35 2.78 -0.65
CA ILE A 61 4.46 1.83 -0.80
C ILE A 61 4.41 0.88 0.40
N SER A 62 4.13 -0.37 0.12
CA SER A 62 4.07 -1.41 1.15
C SER A 62 5.41 -2.12 1.26
N ILE A 63 5.91 -2.35 2.48
CA ILE A 63 7.20 -2.97 2.74
C ILE A 63 6.97 -4.29 3.47
N ILE A 64 7.37 -5.39 2.84
CA ILE A 64 7.30 -6.74 3.37
C ILE A 64 8.70 -7.33 3.57
N GLY A 65 8.82 -8.36 4.38
CA GLY A 65 10.08 -9.07 4.65
C GLY A 65 10.10 -9.73 6.02
N MET A 66 11.15 -10.47 6.29
CA MET A 66 11.34 -11.21 7.54
C MET A 66 11.35 -10.27 8.76
N PRO A 67 10.94 -10.74 9.95
CA PRO A 67 11.17 -10.02 11.20
C PRO A 67 12.65 -9.65 11.35
N GLY A 68 12.93 -8.46 11.88
CA GLY A 68 14.30 -7.98 12.09
C GLY A 68 15.08 -7.53 10.84
N CYS A 69 14.49 -7.56 9.63
CA CYS A 69 15.19 -7.12 8.41
C CYS A 69 15.26 -5.60 8.23
N GLY A 70 14.64 -4.80 9.10
CA GLY A 70 14.75 -3.34 9.10
C GLY A 70 13.62 -2.62 8.36
N LYS A 71 12.46 -3.25 8.16
CA LYS A 71 11.30 -2.65 7.46
C LYS A 71 10.88 -1.30 8.03
N SER A 72 10.68 -1.22 9.34
CA SER A 72 10.24 0.01 10.01
C SER A 72 11.26 1.12 9.88
N THR A 73 12.56 0.81 10.02
CA THR A 73 13.66 1.78 9.85
C THR A 73 13.72 2.32 8.43
N ILE A 74 13.69 1.42 7.44
CA ILE A 74 13.69 1.78 6.02
C ILE A 74 12.41 2.55 5.68
N GLY A 75 11.27 2.08 6.17
CA GLY A 75 9.96 2.69 5.94
C GLY A 75 9.88 4.13 6.45
N ALA A 76 10.32 4.37 7.68
CA ALA A 76 10.34 5.71 8.27
C ALA A 76 11.28 6.66 7.49
N ALA A 77 12.48 6.19 7.13
CA ALA A 77 13.42 6.98 6.33
C ALA A 77 12.86 7.31 4.94
N LEU A 78 12.23 6.33 4.29
CA LEU A 78 11.60 6.50 2.97
C LEU A 78 10.41 7.46 3.04
N ALA A 79 9.58 7.37 4.07
CA ALA A 79 8.45 8.25 4.29
C ALA A 79 8.89 9.72 4.43
N LYS A 80 9.92 9.95 5.23
CA LYS A 80 10.52 11.29 5.38
C LYS A 80 11.06 11.82 4.04
N LYS A 81 11.75 10.98 3.26
CA LYS A 81 12.33 11.37 1.96
C LYS A 81 11.26 11.70 0.91
N LEU A 82 10.14 10.97 0.92
CA LEU A 82 9.07 11.11 -0.08
C LEU A 82 7.92 12.02 0.37
N GLY A 83 7.96 12.56 1.58
CA GLY A 83 6.86 13.36 2.15
C GLY A 83 5.56 12.55 2.30
N LYS A 84 5.68 11.26 2.61
CA LYS A 84 4.54 10.34 2.83
C LYS A 84 4.38 10.03 4.31
N THR A 85 3.17 9.58 4.70
CA THR A 85 2.90 9.14 6.08
C THR A 85 3.47 7.75 6.30
N PHE A 86 4.23 7.56 7.37
CA PHE A 86 4.71 6.24 7.77
C PHE A 86 3.68 5.54 8.67
N ILE A 87 3.37 4.29 8.36
CA ILE A 87 2.50 3.42 9.16
C ILE A 87 3.26 2.11 9.42
N ASP A 88 3.48 1.78 10.69
CA ASP A 88 3.85 0.45 11.11
C ASP A 88 2.56 -0.31 11.43
N LEU A 89 2.28 -1.38 10.68
CA LEU A 89 1.02 -2.08 10.78
C LEU A 89 0.87 -2.80 12.12
N ASP A 90 1.96 -3.32 12.67
CA ASP A 90 1.95 -3.98 13.97
C ASP A 90 1.62 -2.96 15.09
N ALA A 91 2.25 -1.80 15.08
CA ALA A 91 1.94 -0.71 16.01
C ALA A 91 0.50 -0.19 15.87
N GLU A 92 -0.01 -0.13 14.63
CA GLU A 92 -1.39 0.30 14.37
C GLU A 92 -2.42 -0.72 14.90
N ILE A 93 -2.12 -2.03 14.82
CA ILE A 93 -2.95 -3.08 15.43
C ILE A 93 -2.99 -2.90 16.95
N GLU A 94 -1.84 -2.74 17.60
CA GLU A 94 -1.77 -2.53 19.05
C GLU A 94 -2.55 -1.26 19.48
N ARG A 95 -2.42 -0.17 18.72
CA ARG A 95 -3.15 1.06 18.97
C ARG A 95 -4.67 0.87 18.88
N ARG A 96 -5.15 0.07 17.92
CA ARG A 96 -6.59 -0.16 17.70
C ARG A 96 -7.20 -1.11 18.72
N THR A 97 -6.46 -2.15 19.07
CA THR A 97 -6.95 -3.19 20.00
C THR A 97 -6.78 -2.78 21.47
N GLY A 98 -5.84 -1.86 21.77
CA GLY A 98 -5.44 -1.52 23.13
C GLY A 98 -4.59 -2.60 23.80
N HIS A 99 -4.20 -3.65 23.07
CA HIS A 99 -3.40 -4.77 23.56
C HIS A 99 -2.10 -4.86 22.78
N ASN A 100 -1.02 -5.30 23.41
CA ASN A 100 0.19 -5.62 22.66
C ASN A 100 0.03 -6.95 21.91
N ILE A 101 0.81 -7.15 20.86
CA ILE A 101 0.70 -8.35 20.01
C ILE A 101 0.90 -9.66 20.81
N PRO A 102 1.89 -9.79 21.71
CA PRO A 102 2.01 -10.97 22.56
C PRO A 102 0.76 -11.28 23.38
N ASP A 103 0.09 -10.27 23.94
CA ASP A 103 -1.14 -10.46 24.71
C ASP A 103 -2.29 -10.94 23.81
N ILE A 104 -2.43 -10.40 22.60
CA ILE A 104 -3.41 -10.88 21.62
C ILE A 104 -3.20 -12.37 21.32
N PHE A 105 -1.95 -12.78 21.10
CA PHE A 105 -1.61 -14.19 20.86
C PHE A 105 -1.92 -15.08 22.07
N ALA A 106 -1.63 -14.60 23.29
CA ALA A 106 -1.85 -15.36 24.52
C ALA A 106 -3.33 -15.50 24.90
N GLN A 107 -4.11 -14.44 24.69
CA GLN A 107 -5.51 -14.38 25.14
C GLN A 107 -6.50 -14.83 24.07
N GLU A 108 -6.27 -14.48 22.82
CA GLU A 108 -7.23 -14.67 21.71
C GLU A 108 -6.69 -15.62 20.61
N GLY A 109 -5.39 -15.87 20.58
CA GLY A 109 -4.75 -16.78 19.65
C GLY A 109 -4.39 -16.16 18.27
N GLU A 110 -3.69 -16.95 17.44
CA GLU A 110 -3.24 -16.51 16.12
C GLU A 110 -4.39 -16.10 15.19
N ALA A 111 -5.51 -16.79 15.25
CA ALA A 111 -6.65 -16.51 14.37
C ALA A 111 -7.23 -15.11 14.61
N ALA A 112 -7.35 -14.67 15.86
CA ALA A 112 -7.78 -13.33 16.21
C ALA A 112 -6.78 -12.27 15.73
N PHE A 113 -5.47 -12.48 15.96
CA PHE A 113 -4.44 -11.59 15.43
C PHE A 113 -4.54 -11.44 13.91
N ARG A 114 -4.72 -12.55 13.15
CA ARG A 114 -4.85 -12.49 11.69
C ARG A 114 -6.09 -11.74 11.23
N ARG A 115 -7.17 -11.80 11.98
CA ARG A 115 -8.36 -10.99 11.71
C ARG A 115 -8.05 -9.50 11.90
N TYR A 116 -7.45 -9.11 13.03
CA TYR A 116 -7.06 -7.72 13.30
C TYR A 116 -6.05 -7.20 12.26
N GLU A 117 -5.09 -8.03 11.87
CA GLU A 117 -4.12 -7.72 10.81
C GLU A 117 -4.82 -7.41 9.47
N ALA A 118 -5.78 -8.25 9.08
CA ALA A 118 -6.51 -8.08 7.82
C ALA A 118 -7.45 -6.84 7.84
N GLU A 119 -8.17 -6.63 8.93
CA GLU A 119 -9.06 -5.48 9.12
C GLU A 119 -8.27 -4.17 9.14
N THR A 120 -7.19 -4.12 9.92
CA THR A 120 -6.32 -2.93 9.99
C THR A 120 -5.70 -2.63 8.63
N LEU A 121 -5.19 -3.65 7.95
CA LEU A 121 -4.63 -3.48 6.60
C LEU A 121 -5.67 -2.97 5.61
N ALA A 122 -6.88 -3.54 5.62
CA ALA A 122 -7.94 -3.13 4.70
C ALA A 122 -8.28 -1.64 4.81
N ASP A 123 -8.24 -1.09 6.03
CA ASP A 123 -8.49 0.33 6.26
C ASP A 123 -7.30 1.21 5.89
N VAL A 124 -6.10 0.80 6.31
CA VAL A 124 -4.86 1.53 6.00
C VAL A 124 -4.62 1.56 4.49
N ALA A 125 -4.80 0.44 3.80
CA ALA A 125 -4.55 0.34 2.37
C ALA A 125 -5.51 1.19 1.50
N LYS A 126 -6.69 1.58 2.01
CA LYS A 126 -7.63 2.48 1.31
C LYS A 126 -7.14 3.93 1.27
N GLN A 127 -6.27 4.32 2.18
CA GLN A 127 -5.72 5.67 2.22
C GLN A 127 -4.60 5.80 1.19
N ASN A 128 -4.19 7.05 0.92
CA ASN A 128 -3.16 7.37 -0.06
C ASN A 128 -1.92 7.95 0.62
N ARG A 129 -0.79 7.99 -0.11
CA ARG A 129 0.46 8.65 0.29
C ARG A 129 1.11 8.03 1.54
N GLN A 130 1.00 6.72 1.71
CA GLN A 130 1.53 6.01 2.87
C GLN A 130 2.72 5.13 2.52
N ILE A 131 3.62 4.98 3.48
CA ILE A 131 4.62 3.91 3.54
C ILE A 131 4.16 2.94 4.64
N ILE A 132 3.81 1.72 4.27
CA ILE A 132 3.21 0.73 5.17
C ILE A 132 4.24 -0.37 5.43
N ALA A 133 4.81 -0.41 6.64
CA ALA A 133 5.64 -1.53 7.06
C ALA A 133 4.73 -2.65 7.62
N CYS A 134 4.83 -3.85 7.04
CA CYS A 134 3.95 -4.96 7.35
C CYS A 134 4.63 -6.02 8.21
N GLY A 135 3.88 -6.71 9.06
CA GLY A 135 4.33 -7.88 9.78
C GLY A 135 4.81 -9.00 8.85
N GLY A 136 5.73 -9.84 9.32
CA GLY A 136 6.34 -10.90 8.48
C GLY A 136 5.34 -11.95 7.96
N GLY A 137 4.21 -12.13 8.64
CA GLY A 137 3.17 -13.09 8.28
C GLY A 137 2.10 -12.58 7.32
N ILE A 138 2.11 -11.30 6.95
CA ILE A 138 1.08 -10.65 6.13
C ILE A 138 0.84 -11.38 4.79
N ILE A 139 1.88 -11.97 4.22
CA ILE A 139 1.85 -12.67 2.94
C ILE A 139 1.17 -14.04 2.99
N LYS A 140 0.86 -14.57 4.19
CA LYS A 140 0.15 -15.84 4.33
C LYS A 140 -1.29 -15.75 3.79
N SER A 141 -1.86 -14.54 3.75
CA SER A 141 -3.20 -14.29 3.22
C SER A 141 -3.14 -13.70 1.82
N PRO A 142 -3.64 -14.41 0.78
CA PRO A 142 -3.74 -13.84 -0.58
C PRO A 142 -4.59 -12.56 -0.64
N ALA A 143 -5.60 -12.43 0.22
CA ALA A 143 -6.42 -11.22 0.31
C ALA A 143 -5.59 -10.02 0.79
N ASN A 144 -4.72 -10.21 1.80
CA ASN A 144 -3.82 -9.17 2.27
C ASN A 144 -2.84 -8.74 1.16
N VAL A 145 -2.27 -9.71 0.44
CA VAL A 145 -1.36 -9.41 -0.69
C VAL A 145 -2.06 -8.57 -1.76
N ARG A 146 -3.31 -8.90 -2.11
CA ARG A 146 -4.10 -8.10 -3.04
C ARG A 146 -4.36 -6.69 -2.49
N ALA A 147 -4.75 -6.55 -1.22
CA ALA A 147 -4.97 -5.25 -0.60
C ALA A 147 -3.72 -4.35 -0.65
N LEU A 148 -2.53 -4.91 -0.37
CA LEU A 148 -1.26 -4.19 -0.48
C LEU A 148 -0.97 -3.71 -1.91
N ARG A 149 -1.37 -4.48 -2.92
CA ARG A 149 -1.14 -4.18 -4.35
C ARG A 149 -2.13 -3.19 -4.95
N GLN A 150 -3.25 -2.90 -4.28
CA GLN A 150 -4.32 -2.05 -4.83
C GLN A 150 -3.87 -0.60 -5.08
N ASN A 151 -3.08 -0.02 -4.18
CA ASN A 151 -2.75 1.41 -4.23
C ASN A 151 -1.26 1.70 -4.46
N GLY A 152 -0.45 0.70 -4.83
CA GLY A 152 0.94 0.96 -5.15
C GLY A 152 1.83 -0.28 -5.11
N PRO A 153 3.16 -0.09 -5.20
CA PRO A 153 4.11 -1.18 -5.22
C PRO A 153 4.30 -1.81 -3.84
N VAL A 154 4.65 -3.10 -3.86
CA VAL A 154 5.07 -3.86 -2.69
C VAL A 154 6.56 -4.12 -2.79
N LEU A 155 7.33 -3.62 -1.85
CA LEU A 155 8.78 -3.78 -1.76
C LEU A 155 9.12 -4.92 -0.82
N TRP A 156 9.90 -5.86 -1.28
CA TRP A 156 10.41 -6.96 -0.46
C TRP A 156 11.82 -6.65 0.03
N VAL A 157 11.96 -6.39 1.33
CA VAL A 157 13.26 -6.20 1.98
C VAL A 157 13.85 -7.54 2.33
N ARG A 158 15.02 -7.84 1.74
CA ARG A 158 15.80 -9.05 2.01
C ARG A 158 17.07 -8.70 2.79
N ARG A 159 17.38 -9.50 3.77
CA ARG A 159 18.62 -9.40 4.55
C ARG A 159 19.17 -10.81 4.80
N PRO A 160 20.47 -11.05 4.70
CA PRO A 160 21.08 -12.32 5.08
C PRO A 160 20.68 -12.73 6.49
N ILE A 161 20.45 -14.02 6.71
CA ILE A 161 19.97 -14.55 8.00
C ILE A 161 20.90 -14.18 9.15
N GLU A 162 22.21 -14.20 8.90
CA GLU A 162 23.25 -13.85 9.87
C GLU A 162 23.21 -12.39 10.33
N LYS A 163 22.56 -11.54 9.53
CA LYS A 163 22.39 -10.10 9.79
C LYS A 163 20.97 -9.72 10.25
N LEU A 164 20.08 -10.68 10.41
CA LEU A 164 18.79 -10.41 11.00
C LEU A 164 18.98 -10.09 12.49
N ALA A 165 18.48 -8.92 12.90
CA ALA A 165 18.47 -8.58 14.31
C ALA A 165 17.60 -9.59 15.03
N THR A 166 18.21 -10.35 15.96
CA THR A 166 17.50 -11.14 16.97
C THR A 166 16.90 -10.16 17.98
N CYS A 167 15.86 -9.43 17.58
CA CYS A 167 15.03 -8.73 18.55
C CYS A 167 14.32 -9.80 19.37
N GLY A 168 14.62 -9.82 20.67
CA GLY A 168 13.94 -10.70 21.61
C GLY A 168 12.43 -10.59 21.43
N ARG A 169 11.83 -11.73 21.23
CA ARG A 169 10.39 -11.95 21.40
C ARG A 169 10.15 -12.40 22.82
#